data_4576535fe6ae23a89f780589b43a33cb
#
_entry.id   4576535fe6ae23a89f780589b43a33cb
#
_cell.length_a   1.000
_cell.length_b   1.000
_cell.length_c   1.000
_cell.angle_alpha   90.00
_cell.angle_beta   90.00
_cell.angle_gamma   90.00
#
_symmetry.space_group_name_H-M   'P 1'
#
loop_
_entity.id
_entity.type
_entity.pdbx_description
1 polymer ?
#
loop_
_entity_poly.entity_id
_entity_poly.type
_entity_poly.pdbx_seq_one_letter_code
_entity_poly.pdbx_strand_id
1 'polypeptide(L)'
;MRNVRWIRDVARARSAFLRGATGLGLALTLSAFGSPTVAHANLAEWPPWWPQLLGAQITVIEQRLLPLRSPYADVNSLKPGGAEEVSHTYGLYLGSQVTANLQAYLDVEMARGAGINNATGVAGYTNGDVIRQGTIDLGQDPYIARAFLRYLIPLSPETEIVPRDLDHLPGQEAVRRVEIKLGTLAATDDFDLNRYANSTRTQFMNWSLFNDTAWDFAADTRGYSNGIMLAWITPRWTVRLGSYQMPTRANGNILDKDLLRARGDNLEVTLRPNALGTVVRLLAYANHGRMGVYRAALDRARTSGTTPSITLDERPGRVKYGFGLNVEQPLADGGETGAFLRLGWNDGQTETFAFTEVDGHVSAGVQVNGVHWGRPEDQVGIGVALHWLSPDHRAYLAAGGSGFELGDGRLTYGVEGIFELYYRLQIFRYAQLSPDFQYIQHPGYNRDRGPASLFSLRVHLSY
;
A
#
# COMPACT_ATOMS: atom_id res chain seq x y z
N MET A 1 -7.44 -40.56 26.88
CA MET A 1 -8.68 -39.78 26.72
C MET A 1 -8.40 -38.26 26.59
N ARG A 2 -7.57 -37.88 25.59
CA ARG A 2 -7.24 -36.45 25.31
C ARG A 2 -7.61 -35.97 23.89
N ASN A 3 -8.15 -36.84 23.03
CA ASN A 3 -8.39 -36.53 21.60
C ASN A 3 -9.83 -36.13 21.25
N VAL A 4 -10.74 -36.00 22.25
CA VAL A 4 -12.16 -35.71 21.96
C VAL A 4 -12.53 -34.21 22.12
N ARG A 5 -11.66 -33.41 22.77
CA ARG A 5 -11.91 -31.99 22.93
C ARG A 5 -11.66 -31.18 21.63
N TRP A 6 -10.64 -31.54 20.87
CA TRP A 6 -10.26 -30.79 19.66
C TRP A 6 -11.33 -30.83 18.55
N ILE A 7 -12.02 -31.96 18.40
CA ILE A 7 -13.11 -32.12 17.41
C ILE A 7 -14.36 -31.30 17.76
N ARG A 8 -14.63 -31.07 19.05
CA ARG A 8 -15.76 -30.26 19.51
C ARG A 8 -15.50 -28.76 19.36
N ASP A 9 -14.28 -28.32 19.44
CA ASP A 9 -13.92 -26.90 19.27
C ASP A 9 -13.92 -26.48 17.80
N VAL A 10 -13.52 -27.37 16.89
CA VAL A 10 -13.64 -27.15 15.44
C VAL A 10 -15.11 -27.11 14.98
N ALA A 11 -16.00 -27.93 15.59
CA ALA A 11 -17.42 -27.91 15.27
C ALA A 11 -18.12 -26.65 15.81
N ARG A 12 -17.66 -26.07 16.94
CA ARG A 12 -18.16 -24.79 17.44
C ARG A 12 -17.69 -23.60 16.62
N ALA A 13 -16.46 -23.63 16.09
CA ALA A 13 -15.97 -22.63 15.17
C ALA A 13 -16.76 -22.61 13.84
N ARG A 14 -17.17 -23.80 13.34
CA ARG A 14 -18.04 -23.88 12.15
C ARG A 14 -19.43 -23.25 12.36
N SER A 15 -20.01 -23.35 13.56
CA SER A 15 -21.35 -22.79 13.84
C SER A 15 -21.32 -21.28 14.13
N ALA A 16 -20.18 -20.73 14.55
CA ALA A 16 -19.98 -19.30 14.72
C ALA A 16 -19.76 -18.61 13.36
N PHE A 17 -19.01 -19.25 12.46
CA PHE A 17 -18.78 -18.76 11.10
C PHE A 17 -20.08 -18.65 10.26
N LEU A 18 -21.04 -19.53 10.50
CA LEU A 18 -22.37 -19.51 9.82
C LEU A 18 -23.39 -18.56 10.49
N ARG A 19 -23.14 -18.06 11.67
CA ARG A 19 -24.06 -17.12 12.35
C ARG A 19 -23.70 -15.64 12.19
N GLY A 20 -22.47 -15.31 11.82
CA GLY A 20 -22.04 -13.94 11.50
C GLY A 20 -22.50 -13.46 10.11
N ALA A 21 -22.86 -14.39 9.22
CA ALA A 21 -23.27 -14.10 7.84
C ALA A 21 -24.74 -13.66 7.68
N THR A 22 -25.51 -13.50 8.75
CA THR A 22 -26.94 -13.14 8.68
C THR A 22 -27.23 -11.64 8.71
N GLY A 23 -26.22 -10.79 8.58
CA GLY A 23 -26.39 -9.33 8.57
C GLY A 23 -26.39 -8.66 7.18
N LEU A 24 -25.99 -9.34 6.13
CA LEU A 24 -26.11 -8.83 4.75
C LEU A 24 -26.96 -9.79 3.92
N GLY A 25 -28.29 -9.68 4.04
CA GLY A 25 -29.24 -10.28 3.13
C GLY A 25 -29.20 -9.58 1.77
N LEU A 26 -28.11 -9.69 1.03
CA LEU A 26 -28.12 -9.52 -0.42
C LEU A 26 -28.49 -10.89 -0.99
N ALA A 27 -29.79 -11.15 -1.10
CA ALA A 27 -30.31 -12.21 -1.94
C ALA A 27 -29.95 -11.85 -3.40
N LEU A 28 -28.79 -12.28 -3.86
CA LEU A 28 -28.48 -12.41 -5.27
C LEU A 28 -29.36 -13.54 -5.81
N THR A 29 -30.59 -13.20 -6.22
CA THR A 29 -31.33 -14.02 -7.13
C THR A 29 -30.54 -14.04 -8.44
N LEU A 30 -29.73 -15.07 -8.61
CA LEU A 30 -29.19 -15.48 -9.91
C LEU A 30 -30.35 -16.00 -10.78
N SER A 31 -31.16 -15.08 -11.28
CA SER A 31 -31.98 -15.35 -12.45
C SER A 31 -31.08 -15.36 -13.67
N ALA A 32 -31.15 -16.46 -14.41
CA ALA A 32 -30.41 -16.74 -15.61
C ALA A 32 -30.25 -15.51 -16.52
N PHE A 33 -29.07 -14.86 -16.46
CA PHE A 33 -28.65 -13.99 -17.54
C PHE A 33 -28.13 -14.91 -18.65
N GLY A 34 -28.92 -15.05 -19.70
CA GLY A 34 -28.43 -15.53 -20.98
C GLY A 34 -27.15 -14.75 -21.30
N SER A 35 -26.14 -15.42 -21.87
CA SER A 35 -24.89 -14.83 -22.28
C SER A 35 -25.13 -13.46 -22.90
N PRO A 36 -24.74 -12.35 -22.29
CA PRO A 36 -24.80 -11.09 -22.98
C PRO A 36 -23.80 -11.21 -24.13
N THR A 37 -24.27 -11.26 -25.35
CA THR A 37 -23.48 -10.76 -26.47
C THR A 37 -23.13 -9.35 -26.07
N VAL A 38 -21.90 -9.17 -25.56
CA VAL A 38 -21.33 -7.84 -25.31
C VAL A 38 -21.30 -7.19 -26.68
N ALA A 39 -22.32 -6.38 -26.96
CA ALA A 39 -22.20 -5.40 -28.01
C ALA A 39 -20.95 -4.60 -27.68
N HIS A 40 -19.89 -4.81 -28.46
CA HIS A 40 -18.78 -3.86 -28.51
C HIS A 40 -19.44 -2.57 -28.98
N ALA A 41 -19.84 -1.71 -28.04
CA ALA A 41 -20.24 -0.36 -28.36
C ALA A 41 -19.07 0.23 -29.13
N ASN A 42 -19.30 0.58 -30.37
CA ASN A 42 -18.30 1.19 -31.22
C ASN A 42 -17.92 2.52 -30.57
N LEU A 43 -16.82 2.58 -29.85
CA LEU A 43 -16.34 3.80 -29.19
C LEU A 43 -16.21 4.97 -30.18
N ALA A 44 -16.16 4.69 -31.48
CA ALA A 44 -16.15 5.68 -32.58
C ALA A 44 -17.46 6.51 -32.66
N GLU A 45 -18.57 6.09 -32.03
CA GLU A 45 -19.86 6.81 -32.04
C GLU A 45 -20.05 7.70 -30.79
N TRP A 46 -19.13 7.66 -29.83
CA TRP A 46 -19.23 8.47 -28.62
C TRP A 46 -18.72 9.89 -28.89
N PRO A 47 -19.32 10.91 -28.26
CA PRO A 47 -18.87 12.27 -28.40
C PRO A 47 -17.37 12.39 -28.07
N PRO A 48 -16.59 13.25 -28.74
CA PRO A 48 -15.15 13.40 -28.50
C PRO A 48 -14.77 13.75 -27.06
N TRP A 49 -15.72 14.31 -26.29
CA TRP A 49 -15.55 14.67 -24.88
C TRP A 49 -15.85 13.50 -23.92
N TRP A 50 -16.34 12.36 -24.42
CA TRP A 50 -16.65 11.22 -23.57
C TRP A 50 -15.35 10.50 -23.14
N PRO A 51 -15.24 10.03 -21.88
CA PRO A 51 -14.08 9.24 -21.47
C PRO A 51 -13.91 7.99 -22.34
N GLN A 52 -12.69 7.80 -22.85
CA GLN A 52 -12.34 6.62 -23.65
C GLN A 52 -11.94 5.43 -22.77
N LEU A 53 -11.60 5.69 -21.51
CA LEU A 53 -11.42 4.73 -20.45
C LEU A 53 -12.54 4.91 -19.43
N LEU A 54 -13.19 3.80 -19.10
CA LEU A 54 -14.10 3.68 -17.97
C LEU A 54 -13.68 2.43 -17.21
N GLY A 55 -13.13 2.60 -16.02
CA GLY A 55 -12.78 1.53 -15.09
C GLY A 55 -13.57 1.67 -13.79
N ALA A 56 -13.85 0.57 -13.14
CA ALA A 56 -14.49 0.55 -11.84
C ALA A 56 -13.95 -0.60 -10.99
N GLN A 57 -13.89 -0.41 -9.68
CA GLN A 57 -13.53 -1.48 -8.76
C GLN A 57 -14.32 -1.40 -7.45
N ILE A 58 -14.49 -2.56 -6.82
CA ILE A 58 -14.98 -2.71 -5.45
C ILE A 58 -14.09 -3.73 -4.77
N THR A 59 -13.56 -3.37 -3.61
CA THR A 59 -12.80 -4.29 -2.77
C THR A 59 -13.41 -4.32 -1.38
N VAL A 60 -13.69 -5.52 -0.86
CA VAL A 60 -14.16 -5.74 0.51
C VAL A 60 -13.17 -6.65 1.20
N ILE A 61 -12.67 -6.24 2.35
CA ILE A 61 -11.70 -7.02 3.14
C ILE A 61 -12.24 -7.15 4.56
N GLU A 62 -12.49 -8.38 4.96
CA GLU A 62 -12.73 -8.76 6.36
C GLU A 62 -11.42 -9.25 6.96
N GLN A 63 -11.03 -8.72 8.10
CA GLN A 63 -9.84 -9.14 8.85
C GLN A 63 -10.23 -9.51 10.27
N ARG A 64 -9.63 -10.58 10.77
CA ARG A 64 -9.75 -11.05 12.15
C ARG A 64 -8.39 -11.23 12.80
N LEU A 65 -8.10 -10.40 13.79
CA LEU A 65 -6.96 -10.56 14.70
C LEU A 65 -7.35 -11.54 15.82
N LEU A 66 -6.55 -12.57 16.03
CA LEU A 66 -6.72 -13.48 17.16
C LEU A 66 -6.22 -12.83 18.46
N PRO A 67 -6.72 -13.29 19.64
CA PRO A 67 -6.18 -12.86 20.92
C PRO A 67 -4.67 -13.05 21.00
N LEU A 68 -3.97 -12.06 21.54
CA LEU A 68 -2.51 -12.05 21.63
C LEU A 68 -2.02 -11.71 23.03
N ARG A 69 -0.78 -12.08 23.31
CA ARG A 69 -0.12 -11.64 24.53
C ARG A 69 0.12 -10.15 24.50
N SER A 70 -0.35 -9.43 25.53
CA SER A 70 -0.18 -7.99 25.67
C SER A 70 -0.30 -7.63 27.15
N PRO A 71 0.82 -7.61 27.91
CA PRO A 71 0.81 -7.37 29.36
C PRO A 71 0.53 -5.91 29.72
N TYR A 72 0.61 -5.01 28.76
CA TYR A 72 0.26 -3.60 28.87
C TYR A 72 -0.16 -3.08 27.48
N ALA A 73 -0.85 -1.95 27.45
CA ALA A 73 -1.31 -1.32 26.22
C ALA A 73 -1.41 0.19 26.40
N ASP A 74 -1.25 0.92 25.32
CA ASP A 74 -1.51 2.34 25.19
C ASP A 74 -2.36 2.58 23.95
N VAL A 75 -2.58 3.83 23.57
CA VAL A 75 -3.52 4.25 22.52
C VAL A 75 -3.25 3.57 21.16
N ASN A 76 -1.99 3.34 20.80
CA ASN A 76 -1.56 2.72 19.56
C ASN A 76 -1.22 1.23 19.68
N SER A 77 -1.66 0.56 20.72
CA SER A 77 -1.39 -0.86 20.92
C SER A 77 -2.45 -1.75 20.27
N LEU A 78 -2.04 -2.87 19.65
CA LEU A 78 -2.99 -3.92 19.26
C LEU A 78 -3.79 -4.41 20.45
N LYS A 79 -5.12 -4.58 20.31
CA LYS A 79 -6.01 -5.03 21.38
C LYS A 79 -5.71 -6.48 21.76
N PRO A 80 -5.45 -6.78 23.04
CA PRO A 80 -5.09 -8.13 23.50
C PRO A 80 -6.20 -9.18 23.30
N GLY A 81 -7.47 -8.76 23.33
CA GLY A 81 -8.63 -9.63 23.08
C GLY A 81 -8.87 -10.00 21.63
N GLY A 82 -8.05 -9.47 20.73
CA GLY A 82 -8.28 -9.56 19.30
C GLY A 82 -9.27 -8.49 18.79
N ALA A 83 -9.52 -8.50 17.50
CA ALA A 83 -10.43 -7.59 16.81
C ALA A 83 -10.97 -8.22 15.53
N GLU A 84 -12.10 -7.74 15.07
CA GLU A 84 -12.70 -8.09 13.80
C GLU A 84 -13.13 -6.78 13.13
N GLU A 85 -12.63 -6.53 11.91
CA GLU A 85 -12.89 -5.29 11.18
C GLU A 85 -13.18 -5.59 9.71
N VAL A 86 -14.00 -4.74 9.11
CA VAL A 86 -14.33 -4.81 7.69
C VAL A 86 -14.05 -3.45 7.06
N SER A 87 -13.29 -3.47 5.97
CA SER A 87 -13.11 -2.31 5.11
C SER A 87 -13.67 -2.58 3.72
N HIS A 88 -14.13 -1.53 3.06
CA HIS A 88 -14.53 -1.60 1.67
C HIS A 88 -14.17 -0.32 0.94
N THR A 89 -13.61 -0.49 -0.25
CA THR A 89 -13.20 0.58 -1.14
C THR A 89 -13.89 0.48 -2.49
N TYR A 90 -14.16 1.62 -3.08
CA TYR A 90 -14.83 1.78 -4.36
C TYR A 90 -14.03 2.74 -5.19
N GLY A 91 -13.83 2.44 -6.47
CA GLY A 91 -13.13 3.30 -7.40
C GLY A 91 -13.88 3.44 -8.72
N LEU A 92 -13.85 4.62 -9.28
CA LEU A 92 -14.29 4.94 -10.64
C LEU A 92 -13.14 5.66 -11.32
N TYR A 93 -12.72 5.14 -12.47
CA TYR A 93 -11.54 5.58 -13.19
C TYR A 93 -11.93 6.02 -14.59
N LEU A 94 -11.58 7.25 -14.94
CA LEU A 94 -11.92 7.88 -16.21
C LEU A 94 -10.64 8.35 -16.90
N GLY A 95 -10.52 8.10 -18.21
CA GLY A 95 -9.38 8.56 -18.99
C GLY A 95 -9.79 8.99 -20.41
N SER A 96 -9.14 10.00 -20.91
CA SER A 96 -9.37 10.53 -22.27
C SER A 96 -8.08 10.89 -22.96
N GLN A 97 -7.96 10.54 -24.23
CA GLN A 97 -6.91 11.01 -25.13
C GLN A 97 -7.30 12.41 -25.63
N VAL A 98 -6.65 13.45 -25.10
CA VAL A 98 -6.97 14.85 -25.41
C VAL A 98 -6.35 15.27 -26.76
N THR A 99 -5.07 14.89 -26.97
CA THR A 99 -4.36 15.04 -28.25
C THR A 99 -3.53 13.79 -28.51
N ALA A 100 -2.84 13.70 -29.62
CA ALA A 100 -1.99 12.55 -29.93
C ALA A 100 -0.98 12.21 -28.80
N ASN A 101 -0.55 13.21 -28.04
CA ASN A 101 0.47 13.05 -26.99
C ASN A 101 -0.01 13.43 -25.60
N LEU A 102 -1.24 13.92 -25.42
CA LEU A 102 -1.79 14.38 -24.14
C LEU A 102 -2.97 13.54 -23.74
N GLN A 103 -2.92 13.00 -22.55
CA GLN A 103 -3.99 12.25 -21.89
C GLN A 103 -4.42 12.97 -20.61
N ALA A 104 -5.69 12.83 -20.23
CA ALA A 104 -6.24 13.33 -19.00
C ALA A 104 -6.92 12.19 -18.24
N TYR A 105 -6.72 12.13 -16.93
CA TYR A 105 -7.27 11.10 -16.04
C TYR A 105 -7.97 11.73 -14.84
N LEU A 106 -9.03 11.09 -14.40
CA LEU A 106 -9.81 11.45 -13.20
C LEU A 106 -10.27 10.18 -12.49
N ASP A 107 -9.81 9.99 -11.27
CA ASP A 107 -10.20 8.88 -10.42
C ASP A 107 -10.96 9.39 -9.20
N VAL A 108 -12.13 8.82 -8.98
CA VAL A 108 -12.95 9.08 -7.81
C VAL A 108 -12.95 7.81 -6.96
N GLU A 109 -12.57 7.94 -5.70
CA GLU A 109 -12.59 6.84 -4.75
C GLU A 109 -13.47 7.14 -3.53
N MET A 110 -13.91 6.08 -2.87
CA MET A 110 -14.60 6.13 -1.60
C MET A 110 -14.14 4.93 -0.76
N ALA A 111 -13.77 5.19 0.49
CA ALA A 111 -13.42 4.14 1.44
C ALA A 111 -14.31 4.20 2.67
N ARG A 112 -14.70 3.03 3.17
CA ARG A 112 -15.55 2.85 4.35
C ARG A 112 -15.05 1.72 5.22
N GLY A 113 -15.55 1.66 6.45
CA GLY A 113 -15.10 0.69 7.44
C GLY A 113 -13.78 1.09 8.08
N ALA A 114 -13.06 0.11 8.62
CA ALA A 114 -11.80 0.33 9.33
C ALA A 114 -10.83 -0.85 9.12
N GLY A 115 -9.55 -0.63 9.34
CA GLY A 115 -8.55 -1.68 9.54
C GLY A 115 -8.45 -2.09 11.00
N ILE A 116 -7.79 -3.20 11.24
CA ILE A 116 -7.50 -3.70 12.58
C ILE A 116 -6.88 -2.59 13.42
N ASN A 117 -7.50 -2.32 14.59
CA ASN A 117 -7.06 -1.31 15.54
C ASN A 117 -6.96 0.11 14.93
N ASN A 118 -7.80 0.46 13.98
CA ASN A 118 -7.70 1.70 13.18
C ASN A 118 -6.35 1.86 12.49
N ALA A 119 -5.78 0.75 12.00
CA ALA A 119 -4.47 0.69 11.34
C ALA A 119 -3.31 1.20 12.22
N THR A 120 -3.31 0.88 13.51
CA THR A 120 -2.23 1.20 14.46
C THR A 120 -1.72 -0.04 15.18
N GLY A 121 -0.56 0.04 15.83
CA GLY A 121 0.00 -0.98 16.70
C GLY A 121 0.92 -1.99 16.03
N VAL A 122 1.21 -1.80 14.74
CA VAL A 122 2.23 -2.52 13.95
C VAL A 122 2.96 -1.51 13.06
N ALA A 123 4.17 -1.81 12.65
CA ALA A 123 5.01 -0.88 11.89
C ALA A 123 4.57 -0.69 10.43
N GLY A 124 3.82 -1.65 9.89
CA GLY A 124 3.19 -1.58 8.58
C GLY A 124 1.75 -2.11 8.67
N TYR A 125 0.84 -1.56 7.89
CA TYR A 125 -0.57 -1.92 7.98
C TYR A 125 -0.83 -3.36 7.57
N THR A 126 -1.70 -4.04 8.32
CA THR A 126 -2.16 -5.40 7.98
C THR A 126 -3.07 -5.43 6.75
N ASN A 127 -3.59 -4.28 6.35
CA ASN A 127 -4.45 -4.07 5.20
C ASN A 127 -4.15 -2.70 4.59
N GLY A 128 -3.36 -2.66 3.52
CA GLY A 128 -2.98 -1.43 2.84
C GLY A 128 -4.08 -0.78 2.00
N ASP A 129 -5.24 -1.42 1.84
CA ASP A 129 -6.42 -0.81 1.19
C ASP A 129 -7.25 0.05 2.16
N VAL A 130 -6.88 0.06 3.45
CA VAL A 130 -7.50 0.92 4.47
C VAL A 130 -6.77 2.24 4.55
N ILE A 131 -7.48 3.33 4.26
CA ILE A 131 -6.97 4.70 4.32
C ILE A 131 -7.41 5.47 5.58
N ARG A 132 -8.05 4.77 6.53
CA ARG A 132 -8.45 5.35 7.81
C ARG A 132 -7.46 4.95 8.87
N GLN A 133 -6.70 5.92 9.32
CA GLN A 133 -5.76 5.78 10.41
C GLN A 133 -6.31 6.51 11.64
N GLY A 134 -5.92 6.07 12.83
CA GLY A 134 -6.45 6.55 14.10
C GLY A 134 -6.37 8.05 14.36
N THR A 135 -5.55 8.77 13.61
CA THR A 135 -5.29 10.20 13.85
C THR A 135 -6.22 11.14 13.10
N ILE A 136 -6.88 10.69 12.01
CA ILE A 136 -7.70 11.57 11.16
C ILE A 136 -9.02 10.91 10.78
N ASP A 137 -10.13 11.56 11.12
CA ASP A 137 -11.44 11.21 10.58
C ASP A 137 -11.60 11.79 9.17
N LEU A 138 -11.51 10.91 8.18
CA LEU A 138 -11.58 11.27 6.76
C LEU A 138 -13.01 11.35 6.20
N GLY A 139 -14.02 11.09 7.00
CA GLY A 139 -15.38 10.94 6.49
C GLY A 139 -15.55 9.71 5.59
N GLN A 140 -16.70 9.56 4.97
CA GLN A 140 -17.08 8.40 4.12
C GLN A 140 -17.56 8.82 2.74
N ASP A 141 -17.42 10.08 2.39
CA ASP A 141 -17.86 10.61 1.12
C ASP A 141 -16.85 10.30 0.00
N PRO A 142 -17.31 10.19 -1.25
CA PRO A 142 -16.41 10.10 -2.39
C PRO A 142 -15.45 11.29 -2.45
N TYR A 143 -14.22 11.04 -2.87
CA TYR A 143 -13.19 12.06 -3.06
C TYR A 143 -12.44 11.85 -4.38
N ILE A 144 -11.84 12.92 -4.87
CA ILE A 144 -10.94 12.84 -6.03
C ILE A 144 -9.60 12.27 -5.53
N ALA A 145 -9.30 11.05 -5.96
CA ALA A 145 -8.06 10.34 -5.66
C ALA A 145 -6.94 10.82 -6.59
N ARG A 146 -7.20 10.80 -7.89
CA ARG A 146 -6.27 11.31 -8.92
C ARG A 146 -7.00 12.24 -9.87
N ALA A 147 -6.30 13.30 -10.29
CA ALA A 147 -6.73 14.20 -11.36
C ALA A 147 -5.48 14.76 -12.01
N PHE A 148 -5.07 14.20 -13.14
CA PHE A 148 -3.78 14.56 -13.73
C PHE A 148 -3.79 14.55 -15.26
N LEU A 149 -2.82 15.28 -15.80
CA LEU A 149 -2.46 15.26 -17.20
C LEU A 149 -1.19 14.39 -17.37
N ARG A 150 -1.19 13.57 -18.42
CA ARG A 150 -0.04 12.76 -18.84
C ARG A 150 0.37 13.19 -20.25
N TYR A 151 1.59 13.66 -20.41
CA TYR A 151 2.14 14.10 -21.70
C TYR A 151 3.30 13.22 -22.13
N LEU A 152 3.25 12.72 -23.38
CA LEU A 152 4.22 11.81 -23.95
C LEU A 152 5.00 12.49 -25.08
N ILE A 153 6.31 12.48 -24.99
CA ILE A 153 7.22 12.96 -26.03
C ILE A 153 7.93 11.75 -26.64
N PRO A 154 7.53 11.29 -27.84
CA PRO A 154 8.18 10.18 -28.50
C PRO A 154 9.62 10.54 -28.90
N LEU A 155 10.57 9.64 -28.60
CA LEU A 155 11.98 9.77 -28.95
C LEU A 155 12.43 8.70 -29.94
N SER A 156 11.53 7.80 -30.38
CA SER A 156 11.77 6.79 -31.42
C SER A 156 10.48 6.53 -32.21
N PRO A 157 10.59 6.09 -33.47
CA PRO A 157 9.44 5.67 -34.26
C PRO A 157 8.90 4.29 -33.88
N GLU A 158 9.71 3.46 -33.21
CA GLU A 158 9.29 2.15 -32.70
C GLU A 158 8.30 2.31 -31.55
N THR A 159 7.22 1.53 -31.58
CA THR A 159 6.17 1.56 -30.56
C THR A 159 6.01 0.21 -29.89
N GLU A 160 5.52 0.23 -28.66
CA GLU A 160 5.05 -0.93 -27.91
C GLU A 160 3.55 -0.83 -27.66
N ILE A 161 2.89 -1.98 -27.57
CA ILE A 161 1.45 -2.03 -27.21
C ILE A 161 1.35 -1.90 -25.71
N VAL A 162 0.57 -0.91 -25.27
CA VAL A 162 0.21 -0.73 -23.86
C VAL A 162 -1.22 -1.24 -23.68
N PRO A 163 -1.43 -2.28 -22.86
CA PRO A 163 -2.76 -2.80 -22.61
C PRO A 163 -3.59 -1.81 -21.76
N ARG A 164 -4.92 -1.96 -21.84
CA ARG A 164 -5.83 -1.28 -20.94
C ARG A 164 -5.61 -1.76 -19.50
N ASP A 165 -5.56 -0.84 -18.57
CA ASP A 165 -5.68 -1.12 -17.15
C ASP A 165 -6.80 -0.27 -16.54
N LEU A 166 -7.03 -0.37 -15.23
CA LEU A 166 -8.09 0.37 -14.53
C LEU A 166 -7.96 1.89 -14.73
N ASP A 167 -6.75 2.42 -14.66
CA ASP A 167 -6.43 3.83 -14.76
C ASP A 167 -5.41 4.14 -15.90
N HIS A 168 -5.35 3.29 -16.91
CA HIS A 168 -4.46 3.48 -18.05
C HIS A 168 -5.16 3.20 -19.38
N LEU A 169 -5.13 4.18 -20.30
CA LEU A 169 -5.66 4.04 -21.64
C LEU A 169 -4.88 3.00 -22.44
N PRO A 170 -5.54 2.10 -23.17
CA PRO A 170 -4.87 1.22 -24.10
C PRO A 170 -4.35 2.04 -25.30
N GLY A 171 -3.22 1.63 -25.87
CA GLY A 171 -2.68 2.32 -27.02
C GLY A 171 -1.35 1.79 -27.52
N GLN A 172 -0.68 2.60 -28.32
CA GLN A 172 0.69 2.39 -28.73
C GLN A 172 1.54 3.56 -28.25
N GLU A 173 2.63 3.26 -27.56
CA GLU A 173 3.54 4.26 -27.06
C GLU A 173 4.95 4.04 -27.64
N ALA A 174 5.68 5.13 -27.89
CA ALA A 174 7.05 5.02 -28.35
C ALA A 174 7.91 4.26 -27.33
N VAL A 175 8.72 3.31 -27.78
CA VAL A 175 9.60 2.49 -26.94
C VAL A 175 10.62 3.36 -26.18
N ARG A 176 11.02 4.48 -26.81
CA ARG A 176 11.84 5.53 -26.19
C ARG A 176 11.01 6.80 -26.12
N ARG A 177 10.80 7.29 -24.91
CA ARG A 177 9.96 8.48 -24.69
C ARG A 177 10.35 9.23 -23.43
N VAL A 178 9.96 10.47 -23.38
CA VAL A 178 9.83 11.22 -22.13
C VAL A 178 8.35 11.25 -21.75
N GLU A 179 8.06 11.00 -20.50
CA GLU A 179 6.73 11.07 -19.93
C GLU A 179 6.70 12.12 -18.83
N ILE A 180 5.66 12.94 -18.83
CA ILE A 180 5.43 13.98 -17.81
C ILE A 180 4.03 13.79 -17.28
N LYS A 181 3.89 13.66 -15.96
CA LYS A 181 2.59 13.71 -15.26
C LYS A 181 2.54 14.94 -14.37
N LEU A 182 1.39 15.61 -14.34
CA LEU A 182 1.16 16.82 -13.54
C LEU A 182 -0.26 16.82 -13.00
N GLY A 183 -0.43 17.00 -11.71
CA GLY A 183 -1.74 17.07 -11.05
C GLY A 183 -1.76 16.40 -9.69
N THR A 184 -2.93 15.88 -9.30
CA THR A 184 -3.06 15.03 -8.10
C THR A 184 -2.68 13.60 -8.49
N LEU A 185 -1.65 13.05 -7.83
CA LEU A 185 -0.98 11.80 -8.15
C LEU A 185 -0.75 10.98 -6.87
N ALA A 186 -0.52 9.67 -7.01
CA ALA A 186 0.12 8.87 -5.97
C ALA A 186 1.58 8.62 -6.38
N ALA A 187 2.54 8.87 -5.52
CA ALA A 187 3.94 8.62 -5.80
C ALA A 187 4.20 7.12 -6.07
N THR A 188 3.44 6.25 -5.43
CA THR A 188 3.50 4.78 -5.58
C THR A 188 3.00 4.26 -6.92
N ASP A 189 2.35 5.08 -7.74
CA ASP A 189 1.96 4.70 -9.10
C ASP A 189 3.16 4.71 -10.08
N ASP A 190 4.25 5.39 -9.72
CA ASP A 190 5.40 5.58 -10.59
C ASP A 190 6.71 5.05 -9.98
N PHE A 191 6.82 4.99 -8.65
CA PHE A 191 8.02 4.60 -7.92
C PHE A 191 7.80 3.32 -7.11
N ASP A 192 8.87 2.56 -6.91
CA ASP A 192 8.88 1.26 -6.17
C ASP A 192 7.93 0.19 -6.74
N LEU A 193 7.57 0.28 -8.01
CA LEU A 193 6.73 -0.72 -8.66
C LEU A 193 7.37 -2.12 -8.60
N ASN A 194 6.54 -3.17 -8.47
CA ASN A 194 7.01 -4.56 -8.52
C ASN A 194 5.90 -5.48 -9.04
N ARG A 195 6.21 -6.32 -10.02
CA ARG A 195 5.23 -7.21 -10.64
C ARG A 195 4.58 -8.19 -9.66
N TYR A 196 5.31 -8.63 -8.63
CA TYR A 196 4.90 -9.72 -7.74
C TYR A 196 4.38 -9.22 -6.39
N ALA A 197 4.58 -7.94 -6.08
CA ALA A 197 4.22 -7.37 -4.81
C ALA A 197 4.02 -5.85 -4.94
N ASN A 198 2.85 -5.41 -5.40
CA ASN A 198 2.53 -4.00 -5.63
C ASN A 198 1.05 -3.65 -5.43
N SER A 199 0.19 -4.62 -5.17
CA SER A 199 -1.25 -4.38 -5.09
C SER A 199 -1.86 -5.03 -3.85
N THR A 200 -2.34 -4.23 -2.93
CA THR A 200 -3.11 -4.70 -1.78
C THR A 200 -4.47 -5.28 -2.16
N ARG A 201 -4.98 -4.95 -3.34
CA ARG A 201 -6.29 -5.43 -3.85
C ARG A 201 -6.22 -6.79 -4.52
N THR A 202 -5.05 -7.21 -4.99
CA THR A 202 -4.91 -8.46 -5.77
C THR A 202 -3.73 -9.35 -5.36
N GLN A 203 -2.79 -8.83 -4.56
CA GLN A 203 -1.59 -9.51 -4.09
C GLN A 203 -1.51 -9.47 -2.55
N PHE A 204 -0.34 -9.20 -1.96
CA PHE A 204 -0.15 -9.06 -0.52
C PHE A 204 -0.99 -7.91 0.04
N MET A 205 -1.66 -8.13 1.18
CA MET A 205 -2.44 -7.09 1.86
C MET A 205 -1.59 -6.24 2.81
N ASN A 206 -0.56 -6.85 3.41
CA ASN A 206 0.30 -6.16 4.36
C ASN A 206 1.21 -5.16 3.64
N TRP A 207 1.19 -3.91 4.10
CA TRP A 207 2.01 -2.82 3.53
C TRP A 207 3.48 -3.19 3.42
N SER A 208 4.01 -3.94 4.37
CA SER A 208 5.40 -4.37 4.46
C SER A 208 5.87 -5.23 3.28
N LEU A 209 4.96 -5.76 2.49
CA LEU A 209 5.27 -6.64 1.37
C LEU A 209 5.05 -6.00 0.00
N PHE A 210 4.06 -5.14 -0.14
CA PHE A 210 3.78 -4.55 -1.46
C PHE A 210 4.43 -3.19 -1.70
N ASN A 211 5.10 -2.61 -0.68
CA ASN A 211 5.80 -1.33 -0.79
C ASN A 211 7.07 -1.32 0.04
N ASP A 212 8.03 -0.44 -0.26
CA ASP A 212 9.18 -0.14 0.61
C ASP A 212 8.69 0.69 1.80
N THR A 213 8.55 0.07 2.97
CA THR A 213 8.06 0.73 4.17
C THR A 213 9.01 1.77 4.76
N ALA A 214 10.29 1.75 4.42
CA ALA A 214 11.24 2.78 4.82
C ALA A 214 11.22 4.01 3.89
N TRP A 215 10.47 3.95 2.80
CA TRP A 215 10.22 5.09 1.93
C TRP A 215 9.04 5.91 2.42
N ASP A 216 9.34 6.97 3.15
CA ASP A 216 8.36 7.90 3.72
C ASP A 216 7.90 8.91 2.64
N PHE A 217 7.17 8.45 1.64
CA PHE A 217 6.82 9.24 0.46
C PHE A 217 5.78 10.34 0.76
N ALA A 218 5.90 11.47 0.02
CA ALA A 218 5.02 12.62 0.19
C ALA A 218 3.60 12.32 -0.31
N ALA A 219 2.64 12.29 0.63
CA ALA A 219 1.22 12.15 0.34
C ALA A 219 0.39 12.63 1.53
N ASP A 220 -0.89 12.92 1.29
CA ASP A 220 -1.88 13.03 2.35
C ASP A 220 -2.18 11.64 2.95
N THR A 221 -2.95 11.58 4.02
CA THR A 221 -3.31 10.31 4.67
C THR A 221 -4.08 9.33 3.78
N ARG A 222 -4.59 9.75 2.60
CA ARG A 222 -5.22 8.88 1.60
C ARG A 222 -4.23 8.29 0.60
N GLY A 223 -2.99 8.79 0.55
CA GLY A 223 -1.98 8.34 -0.40
C GLY A 223 -1.79 9.23 -1.63
N TYR A 224 -2.41 10.40 -1.66
CA TYR A 224 -2.39 11.28 -2.82
C TYR A 224 -1.75 12.62 -2.50
N SER A 225 -1.13 13.21 -3.53
CA SER A 225 -0.53 14.55 -3.43
C SER A 225 -0.56 15.28 -4.75
N ASN A 226 -0.52 16.61 -4.72
CA ASN A 226 -0.26 17.38 -5.91
C ASN A 226 1.23 17.35 -6.23
N GLY A 227 1.57 17.05 -7.46
CA GLY A 227 2.97 16.90 -7.84
C GLY A 227 3.21 16.85 -9.34
N ILE A 228 4.47 16.69 -9.66
CA ILE A 228 4.97 16.48 -11.00
C ILE A 228 5.88 15.24 -11.02
N MET A 229 5.74 14.41 -12.04
CA MET A 229 6.64 13.31 -12.35
C MET A 229 7.19 13.47 -13.75
N LEU A 230 8.48 13.27 -13.92
CA LEU A 230 9.19 13.22 -15.18
C LEU A 230 9.89 11.86 -15.30
N ALA A 231 9.67 11.15 -16.41
CA ALA A 231 10.37 9.90 -16.70
C ALA A 231 11.05 9.95 -18.06
N TRP A 232 12.29 9.48 -18.12
CA TRP A 232 12.97 9.17 -19.37
C TRP A 232 13.05 7.65 -19.52
N ILE A 233 12.27 7.13 -20.46
CA ILE A 233 12.02 5.70 -20.61
C ILE A 233 12.77 5.17 -21.83
N THR A 234 13.48 4.07 -21.63
CA THR A 234 14.12 3.28 -22.69
C THR A 234 13.89 1.78 -22.43
N PRO A 235 14.12 0.88 -23.38
CA PRO A 235 13.95 -0.56 -23.15
C PRO A 235 14.84 -1.13 -22.05
N ARG A 236 16.04 -0.57 -21.85
CA ARG A 236 17.02 -1.11 -20.90
C ARG A 236 17.06 -0.39 -19.57
N TRP A 237 16.66 0.84 -19.52
CA TRP A 237 16.67 1.65 -18.30
C TRP A 237 15.58 2.74 -18.34
N THR A 238 15.18 3.16 -17.19
CA THR A 238 14.28 4.31 -16.98
C THR A 238 14.83 5.15 -15.84
N VAL A 239 14.82 6.47 -15.98
CA VAL A 239 15.10 7.41 -14.89
C VAL A 239 13.82 8.18 -14.63
N ARG A 240 13.37 8.19 -13.35
CA ARG A 240 12.20 8.96 -12.89
C ARG A 240 12.61 9.98 -11.87
N LEU A 241 12.04 11.17 -11.98
CA LEU A 241 12.11 12.26 -11.02
C LEU A 241 10.68 12.61 -10.63
N GLY A 242 10.41 12.78 -9.34
CA GLY A 242 9.10 13.19 -8.85
C GLY A 242 9.23 14.21 -7.73
N SER A 243 8.36 15.20 -7.70
CA SER A 243 8.26 16.17 -6.60
C SER A 243 6.80 16.36 -6.23
N TYR A 244 6.47 16.16 -4.95
CA TYR A 244 5.11 16.10 -4.45
C TYR A 244 4.96 16.95 -3.20
N GLN A 245 3.79 17.57 -2.99
CA GLN A 245 3.49 18.30 -1.77
C GLN A 245 3.49 17.38 -0.55
N MET A 246 4.00 17.86 0.58
CA MET A 246 3.88 17.21 1.89
C MET A 246 2.66 17.72 2.64
N PRO A 247 2.05 16.93 3.53
CA PRO A 247 1.01 17.44 4.41
C PRO A 247 1.57 18.41 5.46
N THR A 248 0.69 19.20 6.07
CA THR A 248 1.05 20.19 7.11
C THR A 248 1.51 19.57 8.41
N ARG A 249 1.19 18.29 8.67
CA ARG A 249 1.57 17.48 9.82
C ARG A 249 1.67 16.01 9.43
N ALA A 250 2.35 15.23 10.23
CA ALA A 250 2.48 13.78 10.01
C ALA A 250 1.11 13.11 9.83
N ASN A 251 1.00 12.26 8.82
CA ASN A 251 -0.24 11.57 8.41
C ASN A 251 -1.46 12.49 8.26
N GLY A 252 -1.23 13.74 7.84
CA GLY A 252 -2.26 14.77 7.69
C GLY A 252 -3.03 14.67 6.37
N ASN A 253 -4.24 15.23 6.32
CA ASN A 253 -5.10 15.29 5.13
C ASN A 253 -5.07 16.67 4.43
N ILE A 254 -4.29 17.62 4.95
CA ILE A 254 -4.15 18.97 4.40
C ILE A 254 -2.74 19.17 3.89
N LEU A 255 -2.58 19.35 2.59
CA LEU A 255 -1.29 19.59 1.96
C LEU A 255 -0.78 21.01 2.25
N ASP A 256 0.50 21.12 2.58
CA ASP A 256 1.16 22.39 2.87
C ASP A 256 1.45 23.16 1.54
N LYS A 257 1.18 24.44 1.54
CA LYS A 257 1.35 25.30 0.34
C LYS A 257 2.78 25.85 0.19
N ASP A 258 3.63 25.72 1.21
CA ASP A 258 5.04 26.15 1.15
C ASP A 258 5.90 25.06 0.51
N LEU A 259 5.88 24.97 -0.82
CA LEU A 259 6.62 23.99 -1.59
C LEU A 259 8.14 24.02 -1.39
N LEU A 260 8.69 25.10 -0.87
CA LEU A 260 10.11 25.17 -0.57
C LEU A 260 10.48 24.41 0.71
N ARG A 261 9.51 24.27 1.64
CA ARG A 261 9.71 23.66 2.96
C ARG A 261 8.83 22.44 3.21
N ALA A 262 7.93 22.11 2.29
CA ALA A 262 6.98 21.01 2.42
C ALA A 262 6.79 20.28 1.07
N ARG A 263 7.80 19.47 0.69
CA ARG A 263 7.77 18.63 -0.50
C ARG A 263 8.60 17.36 -0.30
N GLY A 264 8.25 16.33 -1.03
CA GLY A 264 9.07 15.12 -1.16
C GLY A 264 9.61 15.00 -2.58
N ASP A 265 10.92 14.94 -2.71
CA ASP A 265 11.63 14.77 -3.96
C ASP A 265 12.10 13.32 -4.09
N ASN A 266 11.84 12.67 -5.23
CA ASN A 266 12.18 11.28 -5.49
C ASN A 266 12.98 11.15 -6.77
N LEU A 267 13.98 10.27 -6.75
CA LEU A 267 14.74 9.82 -7.92
C LEU A 267 14.72 8.29 -7.94
N GLU A 268 14.27 7.70 -9.05
CA GLU A 268 14.41 6.27 -9.26
C GLU A 268 15.12 5.96 -10.58
N VAL A 269 16.08 5.02 -10.52
CA VAL A 269 16.71 4.42 -11.68
C VAL A 269 16.27 2.96 -11.78
N THR A 270 15.51 2.64 -12.81
CA THR A 270 15.11 1.27 -13.16
C THR A 270 16.03 0.70 -14.20
N LEU A 271 16.57 -0.48 -13.96
CA LEU A 271 17.48 -1.22 -14.86
C LEU A 271 16.85 -2.56 -15.27
N ARG A 272 17.01 -2.92 -16.54
CA ARG A 272 16.62 -4.22 -17.13
C ARG A 272 17.87 -4.89 -17.70
N PRO A 273 18.68 -5.55 -16.83
CA PRO A 273 20.05 -5.95 -17.16
C PRO A 273 20.15 -7.14 -18.13
N ASN A 274 19.09 -7.96 -18.24
CA ASN A 274 19.14 -9.20 -19.00
C ASN A 274 17.82 -9.52 -19.71
N ALA A 275 17.85 -10.52 -20.59
CA ALA A 275 16.68 -11.02 -21.32
C ALA A 275 15.76 -11.93 -20.47
N LEU A 276 16.13 -12.27 -19.25
CA LEU A 276 15.31 -13.07 -18.33
C LEU A 276 14.17 -12.26 -17.71
N GLY A 277 14.13 -10.94 -17.97
CA GLY A 277 13.11 -10.03 -17.44
C GLY A 277 13.38 -9.54 -16.03
N THR A 278 14.61 -9.73 -15.50
CA THR A 278 15.01 -9.12 -14.21
C THR A 278 14.86 -7.62 -14.28
N VAL A 279 14.25 -7.02 -13.26
CA VAL A 279 14.17 -5.57 -13.08
C VAL A 279 14.78 -5.20 -11.74
N VAL A 280 15.65 -4.19 -11.75
CA VAL A 280 16.28 -3.64 -10.54
C VAL A 280 15.96 -2.16 -10.49
N ARG A 281 15.41 -1.68 -9.37
CA ARG A 281 15.10 -0.28 -9.11
C ARG A 281 15.92 0.22 -7.94
N LEU A 282 16.52 1.38 -8.12
CA LEU A 282 17.27 2.11 -7.10
C LEU A 282 16.55 3.42 -6.85
N LEU A 283 15.99 3.55 -5.65
CA LEU A 283 15.26 4.74 -5.21
C LEU A 283 16.13 5.57 -4.26
N ALA A 284 16.09 6.89 -4.41
CA ALA A 284 16.57 7.86 -3.43
C ALA A 284 15.49 8.91 -3.24
N TYR A 285 15.29 9.36 -1.99
CA TYR A 285 14.31 10.40 -1.70
C TYR A 285 14.80 11.39 -0.65
N ALA A 286 14.24 12.59 -0.68
CA ALA A 286 14.43 13.62 0.31
C ALA A 286 13.13 14.38 0.56
N ASN A 287 12.64 14.31 1.77
CA ASN A 287 11.43 15.01 2.22
C ASN A 287 11.80 16.26 3.00
N HIS A 288 11.20 17.38 2.63
CA HIS A 288 11.20 18.61 3.41
C HIS A 288 9.81 18.74 4.06
N GLY A 289 9.74 18.84 5.38
CA GLY A 289 8.44 18.89 6.08
C GLY A 289 8.52 19.57 7.43
N ARG A 290 7.36 19.73 8.06
CA ARG A 290 7.24 20.19 9.45
C ARG A 290 7.39 19.00 10.38
N MET A 291 8.60 18.64 10.71
CA MET A 291 8.91 17.42 11.46
C MET A 291 9.50 17.74 12.83
N GLY A 292 9.26 16.87 13.81
CA GLY A 292 9.98 16.78 15.06
C GLY A 292 11.28 15.97 14.91
N VAL A 293 12.17 16.06 15.87
CA VAL A 293 13.44 15.30 15.96
C VAL A 293 13.42 14.47 17.22
N TYR A 294 13.55 13.14 17.10
CA TYR A 294 13.49 12.21 18.23
C TYR A 294 14.46 12.58 19.36
N ARG A 295 15.73 12.89 19.02
CA ARG A 295 16.73 13.29 20.00
C ARG A 295 16.33 14.56 20.75
N ALA A 296 15.81 15.57 20.07
CA ALA A 296 15.38 16.82 20.69
C ALA A 296 14.17 16.60 21.62
N ALA A 297 13.21 15.76 21.23
CA ALA A 297 12.08 15.38 22.07
C ALA A 297 12.53 14.65 23.34
N LEU A 298 13.48 13.71 23.22
CA LEU A 298 14.07 13.02 24.38
C LEU A 298 14.79 13.96 25.34
N ASP A 299 15.63 14.90 24.83
CA ASP A 299 16.37 15.82 25.65
C ASP A 299 15.45 16.80 26.39
N ARG A 300 14.38 17.27 25.72
CA ARG A 300 13.34 18.09 26.34
C ARG A 300 12.65 17.32 27.46
N ALA A 301 12.23 16.07 27.21
CA ALA A 301 11.55 15.21 28.18
C ALA A 301 12.42 14.97 29.44
N ARG A 302 13.71 14.72 29.25
CA ARG A 302 14.67 14.56 30.37
C ARG A 302 14.76 15.83 31.23
N THR A 303 14.79 17.00 30.59
CA THR A 303 14.89 18.29 31.30
C THR A 303 13.60 18.63 32.04
N SER A 304 12.44 18.31 31.47
CA SER A 304 11.12 18.64 32.07
C SER A 304 10.57 17.56 32.97
N GLY A 305 11.15 16.35 32.98
CA GLY A 305 10.62 15.19 33.73
C GLY A 305 9.27 14.67 33.16
N THR A 306 9.02 14.85 31.87
CA THR A 306 7.76 14.46 31.20
C THR A 306 8.00 13.36 30.16
N THR A 307 6.93 12.71 29.70
CA THR A 307 6.98 11.81 28.55
C THR A 307 7.39 12.60 27.30
N PRO A 308 8.29 12.06 26.44
CA PRO A 308 8.70 12.76 25.23
C PRO A 308 7.53 12.88 24.24
N SER A 309 7.43 14.06 23.60
CA SER A 309 6.47 14.32 22.55
C SER A 309 7.19 14.93 21.34
N ILE A 310 7.09 14.23 20.21
CA ILE A 310 7.73 14.62 18.94
C ILE A 310 7.15 15.93 18.41
N THR A 311 5.84 16.15 18.59
CA THR A 311 5.12 17.30 18.07
C THR A 311 5.51 18.63 18.71
N LEU A 312 6.05 18.61 19.94
CA LEU A 312 6.50 19.84 20.64
C LEU A 312 7.78 20.44 20.04
N ASP A 313 8.45 19.72 19.16
CA ASP A 313 9.71 20.16 18.55
C ASP A 313 9.61 20.28 17.02
N GLU A 314 8.41 20.19 16.46
CA GLU A 314 8.19 20.33 15.02
C GLU A 314 8.63 21.69 14.49
N ARG A 315 9.37 21.68 13.36
CA ARG A 315 9.78 22.87 12.64
C ARG A 315 9.66 22.65 11.12
N PRO A 316 9.22 23.66 10.36
CA PRO A 316 9.12 23.55 8.91
C PRO A 316 10.49 23.45 8.25
N GLY A 317 10.54 22.73 7.13
CA GLY A 317 11.75 22.61 6.29
C GLY A 317 12.82 21.66 6.85
N ARG A 318 12.53 20.83 7.86
CA ARG A 318 13.42 19.74 8.25
C ARG A 318 13.45 18.69 7.15
N VAL A 319 14.58 18.03 7.02
CA VAL A 319 14.86 17.07 5.95
C VAL A 319 14.94 15.67 6.53
N LYS A 320 14.23 14.72 5.91
CA LYS A 320 14.38 13.28 6.05
C LYS A 320 14.75 12.70 4.69
N TYR A 321 15.71 11.80 4.64
CA TYR A 321 16.15 11.18 3.41
C TYR A 321 16.35 9.68 3.56
N GLY A 322 16.27 8.98 2.45
CA GLY A 322 16.45 7.54 2.44
C GLY A 322 16.71 6.97 1.05
N PHE A 323 16.93 5.65 1.04
CA PHE A 323 17.25 4.89 -0.15
C PHE A 323 16.47 3.57 -0.17
N GLY A 324 16.10 3.12 -1.37
CA GLY A 324 15.45 1.86 -1.62
C GLY A 324 16.14 1.06 -2.73
N LEU A 325 16.11 -0.27 -2.58
CA LEU A 325 16.42 -1.22 -3.64
C LEU A 325 15.20 -2.13 -3.80
N ASN A 326 14.73 -2.30 -5.04
CA ASN A 326 13.63 -3.18 -5.37
C ASN A 326 14.04 -4.05 -6.57
N VAL A 327 13.93 -5.35 -6.40
CA VAL A 327 14.28 -6.34 -7.42
C VAL A 327 13.07 -7.22 -7.70
N GLU A 328 12.75 -7.43 -8.95
CA GLU A 328 11.83 -8.45 -9.41
C GLU A 328 12.55 -9.43 -10.35
N GLN A 329 12.28 -10.71 -10.16
CA GLN A 329 12.88 -11.80 -10.91
C GLN A 329 11.81 -12.75 -11.42
N PRO A 330 11.49 -12.72 -12.71
CA PRO A 330 10.70 -13.78 -13.35
C PRO A 330 11.43 -15.13 -13.25
N LEU A 331 10.70 -16.17 -12.88
CA LEU A 331 11.25 -17.52 -12.68
C LEU A 331 10.67 -18.54 -13.66
N ALA A 332 9.35 -18.49 -13.92
CA ALA A 332 8.64 -19.44 -14.78
C ALA A 332 7.37 -18.83 -15.36
N ASP A 333 6.64 -19.60 -16.17
CA ASP A 333 5.28 -19.33 -16.67
C ASP A 333 5.19 -18.01 -17.46
N GLY A 334 6.19 -17.71 -18.27
CA GLY A 334 6.23 -16.45 -19.01
C GLY A 334 6.37 -15.20 -18.12
N GLY A 335 6.82 -15.40 -16.87
CA GLY A 335 6.98 -14.37 -15.87
C GLY A 335 5.78 -14.21 -14.91
N GLU A 336 4.76 -15.07 -14.99
CA GLU A 336 3.65 -15.07 -14.01
C GLU A 336 4.07 -15.68 -12.66
N THR A 337 5.06 -16.59 -12.67
CA THR A 337 5.74 -17.07 -11.48
C THR A 337 7.06 -16.33 -11.31
N GLY A 338 7.27 -15.71 -10.14
CA GLY A 338 8.50 -14.96 -9.86
C GLY A 338 8.70 -14.60 -8.41
N ALA A 339 9.80 -13.92 -8.16
CA ALA A 339 10.24 -13.51 -6.84
C ALA A 339 10.51 -12.01 -6.77
N PHE A 340 10.43 -11.46 -5.58
CA PHE A 340 10.80 -10.08 -5.30
C PHE A 340 11.72 -9.97 -4.08
N LEU A 341 12.48 -8.88 -4.03
CA LEU A 341 13.27 -8.44 -2.89
C LEU A 341 13.18 -6.93 -2.79
N ARG A 342 12.93 -6.39 -1.59
CA ARG A 342 13.07 -4.96 -1.27
C ARG A 342 14.00 -4.77 -0.09
N LEU A 343 14.81 -3.72 -0.16
CA LEU A 343 15.61 -3.19 0.93
C LEU A 343 15.34 -1.70 1.01
N GLY A 344 15.05 -1.20 2.20
CA GLY A 344 14.81 0.21 2.43
C GLY A 344 15.54 0.71 3.68
N TRP A 345 15.93 1.97 3.65
CA TRP A 345 16.55 2.65 4.77
C TRP A 345 16.29 4.15 4.71
N ASN A 346 16.06 4.75 5.87
CA ASN A 346 16.06 6.20 6.04
C ASN A 346 16.91 6.60 7.27
N ASP A 347 17.17 7.90 7.41
CA ASP A 347 18.05 8.42 8.44
C ASP A 347 17.49 8.29 9.87
N GLY A 348 16.19 8.05 10.05
CA GLY A 348 15.52 7.81 11.32
C GLY A 348 15.73 8.87 12.39
N GLN A 349 16.05 10.11 12.01
CA GLN A 349 16.31 11.20 12.95
C GLN A 349 15.06 12.00 13.28
N THR A 350 14.20 12.16 12.27
CA THR A 350 12.93 12.89 12.40
C THR A 350 11.76 11.91 12.46
N GLU A 351 10.60 12.39 12.92
CA GLU A 351 9.38 11.63 12.87
C GLU A 351 9.09 11.12 11.45
N THR A 352 8.42 9.99 11.38
CA THR A 352 7.82 9.49 10.14
C THR A 352 6.63 10.37 9.78
N PHE A 353 6.45 10.66 8.48
CA PHE A 353 5.54 11.71 8.07
C PHE A 353 4.32 11.21 7.30
N ALA A 354 4.45 10.11 6.55
CA ALA A 354 3.36 9.67 5.68
C ALA A 354 2.59 8.45 6.25
N PHE A 355 3.13 7.22 6.13
CA PHE A 355 2.31 6.02 6.33
C PHE A 355 2.87 5.03 7.35
N THR A 356 4.16 4.83 7.44
CA THR A 356 4.76 3.72 8.19
C THR A 356 5.87 4.21 9.11
N GLU A 357 5.86 3.78 10.36
CA GLU A 357 6.93 4.10 11.31
C GLU A 357 8.06 3.06 11.23
N VAL A 358 8.81 3.11 10.13
CA VAL A 358 9.90 2.19 9.80
C VAL A 358 11.14 2.98 9.38
N ASP A 359 12.31 2.70 9.99
CA ASP A 359 13.56 3.35 9.62
C ASP A 359 14.46 2.43 8.77
N GLY A 360 14.21 1.14 8.81
CA GLY A 360 14.87 0.17 7.95
C GLY A 360 13.99 -1.03 7.66
N HIS A 361 14.10 -1.54 6.44
CA HIS A 361 13.19 -2.51 5.87
C HIS A 361 13.94 -3.54 5.03
N VAL A 362 13.52 -4.80 5.12
CA VAL A 362 13.80 -5.83 4.14
C VAL A 362 12.55 -6.68 3.96
N SER A 363 12.14 -6.91 2.71
CA SER A 363 11.11 -7.88 2.39
C SER A 363 11.50 -8.72 1.18
N ALA A 364 11.02 -9.95 1.17
CA ALA A 364 11.21 -10.87 0.05
C ALA A 364 10.02 -11.83 -0.04
N GLY A 365 9.76 -12.32 -1.23
CA GLY A 365 8.70 -13.28 -1.41
C GLY A 365 8.65 -13.84 -2.83
N VAL A 366 7.70 -14.74 -3.01
CA VAL A 366 7.43 -15.39 -4.28
C VAL A 366 5.93 -15.33 -4.59
N GLN A 367 5.61 -15.19 -5.87
CA GLN A 367 4.28 -15.40 -6.42
C GLN A 367 4.36 -16.61 -7.36
N VAL A 368 3.44 -17.55 -7.25
CA VAL A 368 3.36 -18.76 -8.08
C VAL A 368 2.03 -18.77 -8.82
N ASN A 369 2.07 -18.96 -10.13
CA ASN A 369 0.89 -19.06 -10.98
C ASN A 369 0.20 -20.41 -10.82
N GLY A 370 -1.11 -20.42 -10.88
CA GLY A 370 -1.97 -21.60 -10.72
C GLY A 370 -1.92 -22.61 -11.84
N VAL A 371 -1.17 -22.37 -12.92
CA VAL A 371 -0.96 -23.37 -13.99
C VAL A 371 -0.42 -24.69 -13.44
N HIS A 372 0.36 -24.64 -12.37
CA HIS A 372 0.93 -25.80 -11.71
C HIS A 372 -0.10 -26.73 -11.01
N TRP A 373 -1.33 -26.25 -10.81
CA TRP A 373 -2.45 -27.05 -10.27
C TRP A 373 -3.72 -26.93 -11.11
N GLY A 374 -3.57 -26.61 -12.41
CA GLY A 374 -4.65 -26.58 -13.40
C GLY A 374 -5.60 -25.39 -13.30
N ARG A 375 -5.18 -24.29 -12.65
CA ARG A 375 -5.96 -23.06 -12.51
C ARG A 375 -5.12 -21.83 -12.89
N PRO A 376 -4.83 -21.60 -14.18
CA PRO A 376 -3.88 -20.61 -14.66
C PRO A 376 -4.22 -19.15 -14.28
N GLU A 377 -5.46 -18.87 -13.94
CA GLU A 377 -5.91 -17.54 -13.51
C GLU A 377 -5.71 -17.30 -12.00
N ASP A 378 -5.43 -18.37 -11.21
CA ASP A 378 -5.19 -18.26 -9.78
C ASP A 378 -3.72 -17.95 -9.48
N GLN A 379 -3.48 -17.43 -8.27
CA GLN A 379 -2.12 -17.15 -7.78
C GLN A 379 -1.99 -17.46 -6.29
N VAL A 380 -0.79 -17.89 -5.88
CA VAL A 380 -0.38 -17.97 -4.47
C VAL A 380 0.80 -17.02 -4.26
N GLY A 381 0.76 -16.23 -3.19
CA GLY A 381 1.91 -15.44 -2.75
C GLY A 381 2.34 -15.81 -1.35
N ILE A 382 3.65 -15.92 -1.13
CA ILE A 382 4.28 -16.11 0.17
C ILE A 382 5.35 -15.04 0.33
N GLY A 383 5.30 -14.27 1.41
CA GLY A 383 6.23 -13.19 1.67
C GLY A 383 6.64 -13.08 3.14
N VAL A 384 7.82 -12.52 3.35
CA VAL A 384 8.37 -12.18 4.66
C VAL A 384 8.91 -10.76 4.65
N ALA A 385 8.75 -10.04 5.76
CA ALA A 385 9.38 -8.75 5.95
C ALA A 385 9.97 -8.62 7.36
N LEU A 386 11.03 -7.82 7.49
CA LEU A 386 11.65 -7.44 8.75
C LEU A 386 11.81 -5.92 8.79
N HIS A 387 11.40 -5.33 9.90
CA HIS A 387 11.49 -3.90 10.15
C HIS A 387 12.32 -3.58 11.37
N TRP A 388 13.05 -2.48 11.33
CA TRP A 388 13.79 -1.97 12.48
C TRP A 388 13.76 -0.46 12.54
N LEU A 389 14.04 0.05 13.74
CA LEU A 389 14.09 1.48 14.04
C LEU A 389 15.53 1.96 14.25
N SER A 390 15.75 3.23 14.04
CA SER A 390 16.96 3.94 14.43
C SER A 390 17.15 3.96 15.96
N PRO A 391 18.36 4.19 16.47
CA PRO A 391 18.58 4.26 17.91
C PRO A 391 17.74 5.33 18.62
N ASP A 392 17.57 6.50 18.00
CA ASP A 392 16.83 7.60 18.60
C ASP A 392 15.31 7.35 18.59
N HIS A 393 14.76 6.77 17.52
CA HIS A 393 13.36 6.37 17.44
C HIS A 393 13.04 5.29 18.50
N ARG A 394 13.89 4.24 18.62
CA ARG A 394 13.76 3.24 19.69
C ARG A 394 13.76 3.85 21.09
N ALA A 395 14.69 4.76 21.35
CA ALA A 395 14.79 5.43 22.64
C ALA A 395 13.54 6.28 22.94
N TYR A 396 13.00 6.93 21.91
CA TYR A 396 11.79 7.72 21.99
C TYR A 396 10.58 6.86 22.41
N LEU A 397 10.32 5.74 21.71
CA LEU A 397 9.23 4.82 22.06
C LEU A 397 9.48 4.15 23.44
N ALA A 398 10.72 3.81 23.77
CA ALA A 398 11.06 3.21 25.08
C ALA A 398 10.83 4.17 26.24
N ALA A 399 10.95 5.47 26.02
CA ALA A 399 10.64 6.51 27.01
C ALA A 399 9.13 6.84 27.09
N GLY A 400 8.27 6.08 26.41
CA GLY A 400 6.83 6.26 26.40
C GLY A 400 6.32 7.25 25.34
N GLY A 401 7.16 7.70 24.42
CA GLY A 401 6.74 8.51 23.29
C GLY A 401 5.85 7.71 22.34
N SER A 402 5.03 8.42 21.56
CA SER A 402 4.16 7.82 20.54
C SER A 402 4.25 8.61 19.24
N GLY A 403 4.19 7.91 18.11
CA GLY A 403 3.93 8.47 16.80
C GLY A 403 2.44 8.44 16.46
N PHE A 404 2.11 8.55 15.18
CA PHE A 404 0.71 8.46 14.74
C PHE A 404 0.23 7.00 14.63
N GLU A 405 1.13 6.03 14.57
CA GLU A 405 0.84 4.60 14.37
C GLU A 405 1.32 3.73 15.54
N LEU A 406 2.44 4.07 16.16
CA LEU A 406 3.10 3.30 17.20
C LEU A 406 3.15 4.03 18.55
N GLY A 407 3.22 3.24 19.61
CA GLY A 407 3.39 3.72 20.98
C GLY A 407 2.63 2.84 21.98
N ASP A 408 3.39 2.01 22.73
CA ASP A 408 2.86 1.10 23.74
C ASP A 408 3.02 1.66 25.18
N GLY A 409 3.44 2.93 25.32
CA GLY A 409 3.81 3.54 26.59
C GLY A 409 5.17 3.12 27.13
N ARG A 410 5.72 2.00 26.67
CA ARG A 410 7.09 1.50 26.91
C ARG A 410 7.47 0.46 25.86
N LEU A 411 8.75 0.19 25.69
CA LEU A 411 9.27 -0.71 24.67
C LEU A 411 10.37 -1.61 25.20
N THR A 412 10.18 -2.94 25.08
CA THR A 412 11.26 -3.94 25.09
C THR A 412 11.59 -4.27 23.64
N TYR A 413 12.53 -3.56 23.04
CA TYR A 413 12.79 -3.57 21.62
C TYR A 413 13.08 -4.95 21.03
N GLY A 414 12.45 -5.26 19.90
CA GLY A 414 12.73 -6.37 19.00
C GLY A 414 12.44 -5.95 17.56
N VAL A 415 13.11 -6.56 16.61
CA VAL A 415 12.77 -6.41 15.18
C VAL A 415 11.33 -6.93 14.97
N GLU A 416 10.49 -6.16 14.29
CA GLU A 416 9.17 -6.63 13.88
C GLU A 416 9.34 -7.51 12.64
N GLY A 417 8.79 -8.73 12.71
CA GLY A 417 8.82 -9.69 11.62
C GLY A 417 7.42 -10.00 11.12
N ILE A 418 7.21 -9.98 9.83
CA ILE A 418 5.94 -10.26 9.17
C ILE A 418 6.10 -11.46 8.27
N PHE A 419 5.13 -12.37 8.30
CA PHE A 419 4.91 -13.42 7.33
C PHE A 419 3.50 -13.27 6.78
N GLU A 420 3.32 -13.37 5.46
CA GLU A 420 2.00 -13.38 4.82
C GLU A 420 1.93 -14.48 3.77
N LEU A 421 0.76 -15.11 3.72
CA LEU A 421 0.37 -16.11 2.72
C LEU A 421 -1.00 -15.76 2.21
N TYR A 422 -1.15 -15.54 0.89
CA TYR A 422 -2.45 -15.40 0.26
C TYR A 422 -2.66 -16.41 -0.87
N TYR A 423 -3.93 -16.73 -1.13
CA TYR A 423 -4.37 -17.42 -2.34
C TYR A 423 -5.37 -16.53 -3.07
N ARG A 424 -5.09 -16.16 -4.32
CA ARG A 424 -6.02 -15.42 -5.17
C ARG A 424 -6.76 -16.39 -6.08
N LEU A 425 -8.02 -16.65 -5.75
CA LEU A 425 -8.94 -17.47 -6.54
C LEU A 425 -9.66 -16.58 -7.57
N GLN A 426 -9.46 -16.81 -8.85
CA GLN A 426 -10.25 -16.20 -9.91
C GLN A 426 -11.58 -16.95 -10.04
N ILE A 427 -12.71 -16.32 -9.70
CA ILE A 427 -14.04 -16.92 -9.77
C ILE A 427 -14.59 -16.79 -11.18
N PHE A 428 -14.54 -15.59 -11.74
CA PHE A 428 -14.85 -15.28 -13.14
C PHE A 428 -14.09 -13.99 -13.53
N ARG A 429 -14.12 -13.60 -14.82
CA ARG A 429 -13.29 -12.55 -15.41
C ARG A 429 -13.13 -11.28 -14.55
N TYR A 430 -14.13 -10.89 -13.79
CA TYR A 430 -14.19 -9.63 -13.03
C TYR A 430 -14.20 -9.82 -11.52
N ALA A 431 -14.09 -11.05 -11.00
CA ALA A 431 -14.25 -11.32 -9.58
C ALA A 431 -13.17 -12.26 -9.04
N GLN A 432 -12.58 -11.85 -7.95
CA GLN A 432 -11.55 -12.58 -7.22
C GLN A 432 -11.95 -12.74 -5.75
N LEU A 433 -11.58 -13.88 -5.17
CA LEU A 433 -11.68 -14.17 -3.74
C LEU A 433 -10.29 -14.53 -3.22
N SER A 434 -9.84 -13.88 -2.15
CA SER A 434 -8.51 -14.17 -1.61
C SER A 434 -8.57 -14.39 -0.10
N PRO A 435 -8.54 -15.64 0.38
CA PRO A 435 -8.14 -15.93 1.74
C PRO A 435 -6.67 -15.54 1.96
N ASP A 436 -6.39 -15.01 3.15
CA ASP A 436 -5.09 -14.50 3.53
C ASP A 436 -4.80 -14.81 4.99
N PHE A 437 -3.54 -15.05 5.31
CA PHE A 437 -3.02 -15.26 6.66
C PHE A 437 -1.77 -14.43 6.88
N GLN A 438 -1.74 -13.70 7.99
CA GLN A 438 -0.58 -12.95 8.42
C GLN A 438 -0.16 -13.37 9.82
N TYR A 439 1.16 -13.45 10.04
CA TYR A 439 1.77 -13.67 11.34
C TYR A 439 2.79 -12.59 11.60
N ILE A 440 2.63 -11.87 12.72
CA ILE A 440 3.47 -10.72 13.09
C ILE A 440 4.17 -11.01 14.40
N GLN A 441 5.49 -11.09 14.35
CA GLN A 441 6.35 -11.24 15.51
C GLN A 441 6.75 -9.87 16.04
N HIS A 442 6.68 -9.66 17.35
CA HIS A 442 6.99 -8.41 18.03
C HIS A 442 6.24 -7.20 17.46
N PRO A 443 4.89 -7.24 17.40
CA PRO A 443 4.09 -6.15 16.85
C PRO A 443 4.43 -4.83 17.53
N GLY A 444 4.63 -3.76 16.74
CA GLY A 444 5.08 -2.46 17.22
C GLY A 444 6.51 -2.49 17.78
N TYR A 445 7.38 -3.39 17.28
CA TYR A 445 8.75 -3.61 17.75
C TYR A 445 8.88 -4.10 19.20
N ASN A 446 7.80 -4.62 19.81
CA ASN A 446 7.77 -4.89 21.24
C ASN A 446 7.78 -6.40 21.54
N ARG A 447 8.88 -6.92 22.12
CA ARG A 447 9.02 -8.32 22.53
C ARG A 447 8.07 -8.76 23.63
N ASP A 448 7.54 -7.82 24.41
CA ASP A 448 6.58 -8.11 25.47
C ASP A 448 5.19 -8.45 24.91
N ARG A 449 4.96 -8.14 23.64
CA ARG A 449 3.67 -8.27 22.96
C ARG A 449 3.72 -9.30 21.83
N GLY A 450 2.56 -9.87 21.50
CA GLY A 450 2.42 -10.83 20.41
C GLY A 450 2.88 -12.25 20.76
N PRO A 451 3.10 -13.11 19.73
CA PRO A 451 2.88 -12.79 18.32
C PRO A 451 1.41 -12.51 18.00
N ALA A 452 1.16 -11.77 16.91
CA ALA A 452 -0.17 -11.54 16.41
C ALA A 452 -0.44 -12.41 15.17
N SER A 453 -1.63 -13.00 15.09
CA SER A 453 -2.07 -13.79 13.95
C SER A 453 -3.36 -13.23 13.41
N LEU A 454 -3.42 -13.02 12.09
CA LEU A 454 -4.58 -12.48 11.40
C LEU A 454 -5.03 -13.44 10.30
N PHE A 455 -6.34 -13.58 10.17
CA PHE A 455 -6.98 -14.21 9.02
C PHE A 455 -7.81 -13.16 8.29
N SER A 456 -7.73 -13.14 6.98
CA SER A 456 -8.48 -12.19 6.18
C SER A 456 -9.17 -12.89 5.02
N LEU A 457 -10.25 -12.27 4.56
CA LEU A 457 -10.94 -12.66 3.33
C LEU A 457 -11.17 -11.40 2.51
N ARG A 458 -10.59 -11.38 1.31
CA ARG A 458 -10.75 -10.28 0.36
C ARG A 458 -11.63 -10.72 -0.80
N VAL A 459 -12.64 -9.93 -1.11
CA VAL A 459 -13.41 -9.96 -2.36
C VAL A 459 -13.04 -8.75 -3.18
N HIS A 460 -12.60 -8.96 -4.41
CA HIS A 460 -12.25 -7.87 -5.34
C HIS A 460 -13.01 -8.04 -6.65
N LEU A 461 -13.68 -6.98 -7.06
CA LEU A 461 -14.39 -6.85 -8.33
C LEU A 461 -13.75 -5.71 -9.12
N SER A 462 -13.43 -5.93 -10.40
CA SER A 462 -12.86 -4.88 -11.27
C SER A 462 -13.32 -5.04 -12.71
N TYR A 463 -13.58 -3.88 -13.37
CA TYR A 463 -14.04 -3.81 -14.75
C TYR A 463 -13.19 -2.85 -15.57
#